data_d380ab06aa493f7d72e676ff95869aaa
#
_entry.id   d380ab06aa493f7d72e676ff95869aaa
#
_cell.length_a   1.000
_cell.length_b   1.000
_cell.length_c   1.000
_cell.angle_alpha   90.00
_cell.angle_beta   90.00
_cell.angle_gamma   90.00
#
_symmetry.space_group_name_H-M   'P 1'
#
loop_
_entity.id
_entity.type
_entity.pdbx_description
1 polymer ?
#
loop_
_entity_poly.entity_id
_entity_poly.type
_entity_poly.pdbx_seq_one_letter_code
_entity_poly.pdbx_strand_id
1 'polypeptide(L)'
;MNCCDITAGSLRETITVQRTFAQSDGMGGQAVQWDDLFTTRAQVKPLSGREALQAMQLQASITHRIYIRFRTDLTVADRILLRGQPLQIRAILNMEMRSQWLELSCEQGVAT
;
A
#
# COMPACT_ATOMS: atom_id res chain seq x y z
N MET A 1 -1.54 17.93 2.56
CA MET A 1 -0.85 17.48 3.79
C MET A 1 0.65 17.51 3.54
N ASN A 2 1.39 18.09 4.44
CA ASN A 2 2.84 18.05 4.29
C ASN A 2 3.43 16.96 5.19
N CYS A 3 4.69 16.64 5.01
CA CYS A 3 5.35 15.56 5.73
C CYS A 3 5.38 15.78 7.24
N CYS A 4 5.28 17.06 7.66
CA CYS A 4 5.46 17.41 9.07
C CYS A 4 4.25 17.06 9.92
N ASP A 5 3.14 16.71 9.29
CA ASP A 5 1.95 16.26 9.98
C ASP A 5 2.02 14.79 10.39
N ILE A 6 2.99 14.05 9.87
CA ILE A 6 3.15 12.63 10.16
C ILE A 6 4.13 12.47 11.30
N THR A 7 3.68 11.87 12.38
CA THR A 7 4.51 11.56 13.54
C THR A 7 4.36 10.09 13.90
N ALA A 8 5.27 9.58 14.73
CA ALA A 8 5.16 8.20 15.19
C ALA A 8 3.82 7.94 15.87
N GLY A 9 3.27 8.93 16.58
CA GLY A 9 1.98 8.79 17.27
C GLY A 9 0.79 8.78 16.33
N SER A 10 0.93 9.21 15.07
CA SER A 10 -0.14 9.16 14.08
C SER A 10 -0.26 7.81 13.39
N LEU A 11 0.70 6.91 13.59
CA LEU A 11 0.71 5.58 13.00
C LEU A 11 -0.14 4.64 13.87
N ARG A 12 -1.46 4.73 13.73
CA ARG A 12 -2.41 4.04 14.62
C ARG A 12 -2.92 2.72 14.07
N GLU A 13 -2.81 2.51 12.75
CA GLU A 13 -3.27 1.27 12.12
C GLU A 13 -2.11 0.30 11.98
N THR A 14 -2.42 -0.98 12.04
CA THR A 14 -1.45 -2.03 11.74
C THR A 14 -1.79 -2.61 10.39
N ILE A 15 -0.82 -2.64 9.50
CA ILE A 15 -0.96 -3.23 8.17
C ILE A 15 0.04 -4.34 7.98
N THR A 16 -0.32 -5.31 7.13
CA THR A 16 0.59 -6.37 6.71
C THR A 16 0.83 -6.20 5.22
N VAL A 17 2.09 -6.17 4.82
CA VAL A 17 2.46 -6.11 3.42
C VAL A 17 2.71 -7.54 2.95
N GLN A 18 2.10 -7.91 1.83
CA GLN A 18 2.18 -9.24 1.26
C GLN A 18 2.79 -9.18 -0.13
N ARG A 19 3.56 -10.20 -0.46
CA ARG A 19 4.22 -10.33 -1.76
C ARG A 19 3.82 -11.64 -2.40
N THR A 20 3.61 -11.60 -3.72
CA THR A 20 3.32 -12.82 -4.47
C THR A 20 4.59 -13.60 -4.72
N PHE A 21 4.42 -14.91 -4.77
CA PHE A 21 5.42 -15.78 -5.36
C PHE A 21 4.71 -16.90 -6.10
N ALA A 22 5.36 -17.42 -7.14
CA ALA A 22 4.82 -18.49 -7.91
C ALA A 22 5.21 -19.82 -7.28
N GLN A 23 4.22 -20.72 -7.14
CA GLN A 23 4.45 -22.05 -6.60
C GLN A 23 3.89 -23.06 -7.58
N SER A 24 4.63 -24.15 -7.79
CA SER A 24 4.14 -25.22 -8.67
C SER A 24 2.88 -25.85 -8.06
N ASP A 25 1.86 -26.03 -8.87
CA ASP A 25 0.62 -26.67 -8.46
C ASP A 25 0.68 -28.20 -8.57
N GLY A 26 1.81 -28.75 -8.98
CA GLY A 26 1.98 -30.18 -9.16
C GLY A 26 1.42 -30.71 -10.46
N MET A 27 0.83 -29.85 -11.29
CA MET A 27 0.17 -30.24 -12.55
C MET A 27 0.77 -29.54 -13.75
N GLY A 28 2.01 -29.03 -13.63
CA GLY A 28 2.68 -28.33 -14.71
C GLY A 28 2.36 -26.87 -14.80
N GLY A 29 1.45 -26.34 -13.97
CA GLY A 29 1.15 -24.92 -13.87
C GLY A 29 1.80 -24.27 -12.66
N GLN A 30 1.51 -22.99 -12.50
CA GLN A 30 1.98 -22.23 -11.33
C GLN A 30 0.80 -21.54 -10.68
N ALA A 31 0.66 -21.72 -9.38
CA ALA A 31 -0.30 -20.99 -8.58
C ALA A 31 0.37 -19.77 -7.98
N VAL A 32 -0.33 -18.65 -7.99
CA VAL A 32 0.13 -17.42 -7.34
C VAL A 32 -0.34 -17.45 -5.90
N GLN A 33 0.58 -17.25 -4.97
CA GLN A 33 0.29 -17.24 -3.54
C GLN A 33 0.84 -15.97 -2.91
N TRP A 34 0.10 -15.44 -1.95
CA TRP A 34 0.51 -14.25 -1.20
C TRP A 34 1.12 -14.67 0.13
N ASP A 35 2.33 -14.19 0.39
CA ASP A 35 3.00 -14.39 1.67
C ASP A 35 3.18 -13.07 2.39
N ASP A 36 3.11 -13.12 3.71
CA ASP A 36 3.37 -11.96 4.54
C ASP A 36 4.85 -11.59 4.43
N LEU A 37 5.12 -10.37 3.98
CA LEU A 37 6.48 -9.86 3.90
C LEU A 37 6.88 -9.22 5.22
N PHE A 38 6.03 -8.33 5.74
CA PHE A 38 6.25 -7.71 7.05
C PHE A 38 4.95 -7.08 7.53
N THR A 39 4.90 -6.79 8.82
CA THR A 39 3.80 -6.06 9.46
C THR A 39 4.37 -4.78 10.06
N THR A 40 3.69 -3.67 9.86
CA THR A 40 4.13 -2.38 10.38
C THR A 40 2.94 -1.51 10.74
N ARG A 41 3.22 -0.46 11.48
CA ARG A 41 2.20 0.51 11.82
C ARG A 41 2.13 1.58 10.74
N ALA A 42 0.94 2.10 10.53
CA ALA A 42 0.67 3.04 9.45
C ALA A 42 -0.38 4.05 9.83
N GLN A 43 -0.34 5.19 9.16
CA GLN A 43 -1.46 6.12 9.12
C GLN A 43 -2.21 5.89 7.83
N VAL A 44 -3.52 5.62 7.94
CA VAL A 44 -4.35 5.33 6.78
C VAL A 44 -5.33 6.46 6.59
N LYS A 45 -5.36 7.02 5.37
CA LYS A 45 -6.31 8.07 4.99
C LYS A 45 -7.15 7.59 3.82
N PRO A 46 -8.43 7.30 4.04
CA PRO A 46 -9.34 7.09 2.91
C PRO A 46 -9.46 8.41 2.15
N LEU A 47 -9.49 8.35 0.83
CA LEU A 47 -9.69 9.55 0.02
C LEU A 47 -11.15 9.98 0.06
N SER A 48 -11.38 11.29 0.16
CA SER A 48 -12.72 11.85 -0.02
C SER A 48 -13.16 11.67 -1.47
N GLY A 49 -14.46 11.81 -1.72
CA GLY A 49 -14.99 11.72 -3.09
C GLY A 49 -14.30 12.68 -4.05
N ARG A 50 -14.00 13.90 -3.58
CA ARG A 50 -13.31 14.90 -4.40
C ARG A 50 -11.89 14.48 -4.73
N GLU A 51 -11.15 13.99 -3.74
CA GLU A 51 -9.78 13.54 -3.95
C GLU A 51 -9.74 12.31 -4.85
N ALA A 52 -10.67 11.38 -4.66
CA ALA A 52 -10.78 10.21 -5.51
C ALA A 52 -11.07 10.60 -6.96
N LEU A 53 -11.93 11.59 -7.17
CA LEU A 53 -12.25 12.07 -8.50
C LEU A 53 -11.01 12.69 -9.16
N GLN A 54 -10.26 13.48 -8.42
CA GLN A 54 -9.02 14.06 -8.94
C GLN A 54 -8.01 12.99 -9.32
N ALA A 55 -7.90 11.94 -8.51
CA ALA A 55 -7.00 10.82 -8.82
C ALA A 55 -7.44 10.10 -10.09
N MET A 56 -8.75 9.93 -10.29
CA MET A 56 -9.27 9.29 -11.50
C MET A 56 -8.97 10.11 -12.75
N GLN A 57 -8.95 11.44 -12.65
CA GLN A 57 -8.59 12.30 -13.78
C GLN A 57 -7.14 12.10 -14.20
N LEU A 58 -6.31 11.59 -13.31
CA LEU A 58 -4.92 11.24 -13.60
C LEU A 58 -4.77 9.77 -14.00
N GLN A 59 -5.90 9.11 -14.32
CA GLN A 59 -5.96 7.69 -14.70
C GLN A 59 -5.49 6.76 -13.59
N ALA A 60 -5.68 7.18 -12.33
CA ALA A 60 -5.34 6.37 -11.17
C ALA A 60 -6.56 6.19 -10.29
N SER A 61 -6.90 4.95 -9.99
CA SER A 61 -8.05 4.62 -9.13
C SER A 61 -7.58 4.48 -7.69
N ILE A 62 -7.27 5.60 -7.05
CA ILE A 62 -6.74 5.60 -5.70
C ILE A 62 -7.89 5.76 -4.71
N THR A 63 -7.97 4.85 -3.75
CA THR A 63 -8.99 4.90 -2.69
C THR A 63 -8.43 5.23 -1.32
N HIS A 64 -7.16 4.93 -1.10
CA HIS A 64 -6.51 5.13 0.20
C HIS A 64 -5.10 5.65 0.01
N ARG A 65 -4.66 6.50 0.93
CA ARG A 65 -3.26 6.85 1.09
C ARG A 65 -2.78 6.35 2.43
N ILE A 66 -1.65 5.65 2.40
CA ILE A 66 -1.10 5.01 3.58
C ILE A 66 0.31 5.53 3.79
N TYR A 67 0.61 5.94 5.01
CA TYR A 67 1.91 6.48 5.37
C TYR A 67 2.59 5.54 6.35
N ILE A 68 3.81 5.13 6.02
CA ILE A 68 4.62 4.27 6.85
C ILE A 68 6.03 4.84 6.99
N ARG A 69 6.79 4.30 7.92
CA ARG A 69 8.20 4.64 8.03
C ARG A 69 8.94 4.16 6.77
N PHE A 70 9.99 4.89 6.43
CA PHE A 70 10.78 4.59 5.22
C PHE A 70 11.32 3.17 5.26
N ARG A 71 11.18 2.47 4.14
CA ARG A 71 11.73 1.14 3.90
C ARG A 71 12.14 1.05 2.44
N THR A 72 13.09 0.17 2.14
CA THR A 72 13.57 -0.03 0.78
C THR A 72 13.11 -1.36 0.18
N ASP A 73 12.44 -2.20 0.95
CA ASP A 73 12.06 -3.56 0.55
C ASP A 73 10.62 -3.67 0.02
N LEU A 74 9.99 -2.53 -0.28
CA LEU A 74 8.61 -2.48 -0.74
C LEU A 74 8.56 -2.16 -2.23
N THR A 75 7.67 -2.83 -2.98
CA THR A 75 7.47 -2.57 -4.41
C THR A 75 5.99 -2.39 -4.71
N VAL A 76 5.69 -1.85 -5.91
CA VAL A 76 4.30 -1.69 -6.34
C VAL A 76 3.62 -3.02 -6.67
N ALA A 77 4.38 -4.10 -6.79
CA ALA A 77 3.82 -5.43 -6.96
C ALA A 77 3.29 -6.03 -5.67
N ASP A 78 3.65 -5.45 -4.53
CA ASP A 78 3.17 -5.90 -3.23
C ASP A 78 1.77 -5.38 -2.99
N ARG A 79 1.06 -6.00 -2.04
CA ARG A 79 -0.24 -5.50 -1.61
C ARG A 79 -0.23 -5.30 -0.10
N ILE A 80 -1.19 -4.50 0.35
CA ILE A 80 -1.37 -4.20 1.77
C ILE A 80 -2.64 -4.87 2.24
N LEU A 81 -2.57 -5.56 3.37
CA LEU A 81 -3.72 -6.11 4.04
C LEU A 81 -4.08 -5.19 5.19
N LEU A 82 -5.20 -4.48 5.06
CA LEU A 82 -5.71 -3.56 6.08
C LEU A 82 -7.01 -4.10 6.62
N ARG A 83 -7.00 -4.49 7.90
CA ARG A 83 -8.19 -5.03 8.56
C ARG A 83 -8.84 -6.18 7.76
N GLY A 84 -8.00 -7.02 7.16
CA GLY A 84 -8.46 -8.14 6.37
C GLY A 84 -8.83 -7.80 4.93
N GLN A 85 -8.71 -6.53 4.52
CA GLN A 85 -9.04 -6.09 3.16
C GLN A 85 -7.76 -5.87 2.36
N PRO A 86 -7.63 -6.49 1.17
CA PRO A 86 -6.45 -6.27 0.35
C PRO A 86 -6.54 -4.93 -0.38
N LEU A 87 -5.43 -4.21 -0.36
CA LEU A 87 -5.27 -2.95 -1.08
C LEU A 87 -4.08 -3.11 -2.02
N GLN A 88 -4.30 -2.85 -3.31
CA GLN A 88 -3.22 -2.88 -4.29
C GLN A 88 -2.42 -1.58 -4.21
N ILE A 89 -1.10 -1.69 -4.12
CA ILE A 89 -0.23 -0.52 -4.15
C ILE A 89 -0.13 -0.05 -5.60
N ARG A 90 -0.43 1.24 -5.82
CA ARG A 90 -0.32 1.84 -7.16
C ARG A 90 0.89 2.73 -7.31
N ALA A 91 1.34 3.35 -6.22
CA ALA A 91 2.51 4.22 -6.26
C ALA A 91 3.15 4.27 -4.88
N ILE A 92 4.45 4.46 -4.86
CA ILE A 92 5.23 4.61 -3.64
C ILE A 92 6.03 5.90 -3.79
N LEU A 93 5.87 6.81 -2.82
CA LEU A 93 6.56 8.08 -2.82
C LEU A 93 7.39 8.23 -1.56
N ASN A 94 8.68 8.52 -1.74
CA ASN A 94 9.55 8.93 -0.65
C ASN A 94 9.28 10.41 -0.38
N MET A 95 8.53 10.70 0.69
CA MET A 95 8.03 12.03 0.95
C MET A 95 9.18 13.01 1.14
N GLU A 96 9.16 14.07 0.32
CA GLU A 96 10.18 15.12 0.31
C GLU A 96 11.61 14.60 0.13
N MET A 97 11.75 13.37 -0.36
CA MET A 97 13.04 12.71 -0.59
C MET A 97 13.92 12.65 0.65
N ARG A 98 13.30 12.64 1.84
CA ARG A 98 14.03 12.64 3.10
C ARG A 98 14.30 11.26 3.68
N SER A 99 13.74 10.21 3.06
CA SER A 99 13.92 8.83 3.53
C SER A 99 13.44 8.65 4.98
N GLN A 100 12.36 9.34 5.36
CA GLN A 100 11.73 9.21 6.67
C GLN A 100 10.38 8.52 6.57
N TRP A 101 9.60 8.88 5.55
CA TRP A 101 8.23 8.41 5.40
C TRP A 101 7.99 8.03 3.95
N LEU A 102 7.19 6.98 3.76
CA LEU A 102 6.68 6.60 2.45
C LEU A 102 5.19 6.88 2.40
N GLU A 103 4.75 7.48 1.28
CA GLU A 103 3.34 7.59 0.95
C GLU A 103 3.00 6.51 -0.06
N LEU A 104 2.06 5.65 0.31
CA LEU A 104 1.61 4.57 -0.55
C LEU A 104 0.22 4.93 -1.06
N SER A 105 0.08 5.08 -2.38
CA SER A 105 -1.21 5.28 -3.02
C SER A 105 -1.78 3.91 -3.37
N CYS A 106 -2.94 3.59 -2.79
CA CYS A 106 -3.50 2.25 -2.85
C CYS A 106 -4.91 2.25 -3.40
N GLU A 107 -5.30 1.14 -4.04
CA GLU A 107 -6.63 0.92 -4.58
C GLU A 107 -7.26 -0.30 -3.92
N GLN A 108 -8.46 -0.13 -3.38
CA GLN A 108 -9.22 -1.21 -2.78
C GLN A 108 -10.12 -1.87 -3.82
N GLY A 109 -10.36 -3.17 -3.66
CA GLY A 109 -11.33 -3.87 -4.51
C GLY A 109 -10.76 -4.42 -5.79
N VAL A 110 -9.43 -4.42 -5.95
CA VAL A 110 -8.79 -5.02 -7.11
C VAL A 110 -8.78 -6.53 -6.92
N ALA A 111 -9.21 -7.26 -7.92
CA ALA A 111 -9.12 -8.73 -7.94
C ALA A 111 -7.66 -9.14 -8.07
N THR A 112 -7.25 -10.06 -7.23
CA THR A 112 -5.87 -10.55 -7.24
C THR A 112 -5.81 -12.04 -7.50
#